data_278165faf25369bdf95d47f84fdde2a5
#
_entry.id   278165faf25369bdf95d47f84fdde2a5
#
_cell.length_a   1.000
_cell.length_b   1.000
_cell.length_c   1.000
_cell.angle_alpha   90.00
_cell.angle_beta   90.00
_cell.angle_gamma   90.00
#
_symmetry.space_group_name_H-M   'P 1'
#
loop_
_entity.id
_entity.type
_entity.pdbx_description
1 polymer ?
#
loop_
_entity_poly.entity_id
_entity_poly.type
_entity_poly.pdbx_seq_one_letter_code
_entity_poly.pdbx_strand_id
1 'polypeptide(L)'
;MKHTNQSQPEREREELESQLASLRLEVRQLRLEQDLLNKANELLKKGLGVDLQLLSNREKTLLIDALTEHYGLPELLAQLSLARSSYFYHRARMAVGDKYLSVRQSITDIFESNHRCYG
;
A
#
# COMPACT_ATOMS: atom_id res chain seq x y z
N MET A 1 -4.27 -49.20 14.31
CA MET A 1 -4.09 -49.23 12.89
C MET A 1 -5.12 -48.47 12.19
N LYS A 2 -6.37 -48.77 12.38
CA LYS A 2 -7.39 -48.07 11.67
C LYS A 2 -7.44 -46.63 12.01
N HIS A 3 -7.15 -46.29 13.26
CA HIS A 3 -7.17 -44.89 13.62
C HIS A 3 -6.14 -44.12 12.87
N THR A 4 -4.97 -44.69 12.68
CA THR A 4 -3.93 -44.02 11.95
C THR A 4 -4.36 -43.76 10.51
N ASN A 5 -5.00 -44.74 9.91
CA ASN A 5 -5.42 -44.59 8.55
C ASN A 5 -6.52 -43.53 8.43
N GLN A 6 -7.36 -43.42 9.42
CA GLN A 6 -8.41 -42.41 9.33
C GLN A 6 -7.89 -41.00 9.60
N SER A 7 -6.93 -40.88 10.50
CA SER A 7 -6.45 -39.56 10.81
C SER A 7 -5.46 -39.05 9.78
N GLN A 8 -4.79 -39.96 9.09
CA GLN A 8 -3.82 -39.54 8.11
C GLN A 8 -4.39 -38.70 6.97
N PRO A 9 -5.48 -39.09 6.35
CA PRO A 9 -6.07 -38.26 5.30
C PRO A 9 -6.50 -36.90 5.81
N GLU A 10 -6.96 -36.82 7.04
CA GLU A 10 -7.33 -35.52 7.60
C GLU A 10 -6.13 -34.64 7.80
N ARG A 11 -5.02 -35.20 8.27
CA ARG A 11 -3.81 -34.44 8.46
C ARG A 11 -3.29 -33.97 7.12
N GLU A 12 -3.33 -34.85 6.12
CA GLU A 12 -2.87 -34.49 4.80
C GLU A 12 -3.71 -33.36 4.24
N ARG A 13 -5.02 -33.41 4.49
CA ARG A 13 -5.88 -32.34 4.00
C ARG A 13 -5.56 -31.03 4.70
N GLU A 14 -5.35 -31.08 6.01
CA GLU A 14 -5.01 -29.88 6.74
C GLU A 14 -3.69 -29.29 6.28
N GLU A 15 -2.73 -30.17 6.01
CA GLU A 15 -1.45 -29.70 5.52
C GLU A 15 -1.59 -29.08 4.16
N LEU A 16 -2.39 -29.69 3.28
CA LEU A 16 -2.60 -29.14 1.96
C LEU A 16 -3.32 -27.82 2.02
N GLU A 17 -4.31 -27.71 2.91
CA GLU A 17 -5.02 -26.47 3.07
C GLU A 17 -4.11 -25.37 3.58
N SER A 18 -3.22 -25.72 4.50
CA SER A 18 -2.27 -24.78 5.03
C SER A 18 -1.30 -24.33 3.93
N GLN A 19 -0.83 -25.28 3.12
CA GLN A 19 0.06 -24.95 2.01
C GLN A 19 -0.62 -24.08 0.98
N LEU A 20 -1.90 -24.36 0.69
CA LEU A 20 -2.65 -23.54 -0.24
C LEU A 20 -2.81 -22.13 0.29
N ALA A 21 -3.08 -21.99 1.58
CA ALA A 21 -3.23 -20.68 2.16
C ALA A 21 -1.91 -19.89 2.05
N SER A 22 -0.79 -20.57 2.33
CA SER A 22 0.51 -19.93 2.20
C SER A 22 0.79 -19.52 0.77
N LEU A 23 0.48 -20.40 -0.18
CA LEU A 23 0.71 -20.09 -1.58
C LEU A 23 -0.15 -18.93 -2.04
N ARG A 24 -1.39 -18.86 -1.56
CA ARG A 24 -2.25 -17.75 -1.91
C ARG A 24 -1.71 -16.44 -1.39
N LEU A 25 -1.17 -16.46 -0.19
CA LEU A 25 -0.56 -15.26 0.36
C LEU A 25 0.67 -14.86 -0.45
N GLU A 26 1.47 -15.83 -0.86
CA GLU A 26 2.64 -15.52 -1.67
C GLU A 26 2.25 -14.96 -3.02
N VAL A 27 1.24 -15.54 -3.65
CA VAL A 27 0.77 -15.05 -4.94
C VAL A 27 0.25 -13.63 -4.80
N ARG A 28 -0.51 -13.37 -3.73
CA ARG A 28 -1.04 -12.04 -3.50
C ARG A 28 0.08 -11.04 -3.28
N GLN A 29 1.09 -11.45 -2.53
CA GLN A 29 2.24 -10.59 -2.25
C GLN A 29 2.99 -10.27 -3.55
N LEU A 30 3.20 -11.28 -4.39
CA LEU A 30 3.89 -11.09 -5.65
C LEU A 30 3.10 -10.20 -6.59
N ARG A 31 1.78 -10.35 -6.60
CA ARG A 31 0.94 -9.50 -7.43
C ARG A 31 1.00 -8.06 -6.94
N LEU A 32 0.97 -7.88 -5.64
CA LEU A 32 1.06 -6.55 -5.07
C LEU A 32 2.38 -5.91 -5.46
N GLU A 33 3.47 -6.66 -5.34
CA GLU A 33 4.77 -6.14 -5.70
C GLU A 33 4.82 -5.79 -7.17
N GLN A 34 4.27 -6.65 -8.01
CA GLN A 34 4.27 -6.40 -9.44
C GLN A 34 3.42 -5.16 -9.77
N ASP A 35 2.26 -5.04 -9.14
CA ASP A 35 1.40 -3.88 -9.37
C ASP A 35 2.08 -2.60 -8.91
N LEU A 36 2.81 -2.66 -7.82
CA LEU A 36 3.55 -1.49 -7.35
C LEU A 36 4.64 -1.12 -8.34
N LEU A 37 5.35 -2.11 -8.87
CA LEU A 37 6.41 -1.83 -9.85
C LEU A 37 5.82 -1.26 -11.13
N ASN A 38 4.72 -1.82 -11.59
CA ASN A 38 4.07 -1.33 -12.79
C ASN A 38 3.57 0.09 -12.59
N LYS A 39 2.98 0.36 -11.43
CA LYS A 39 2.47 1.69 -11.15
C LYS A 39 3.61 2.69 -10.99
N ALA A 40 4.72 2.26 -10.41
CA ALA A 40 5.89 3.13 -10.27
C ALA A 40 6.42 3.50 -11.66
N ASN A 41 6.48 2.54 -12.57
CA ASN A 41 6.91 2.82 -13.91
C ASN A 41 5.94 3.78 -14.60
N GLU A 42 4.64 3.57 -14.38
CA GLU A 42 3.62 4.39 -15.02
C GLU A 42 3.62 5.82 -14.50
N LEU A 43 3.63 5.97 -13.18
CA LEU A 43 3.49 7.27 -12.57
C LEU A 43 4.81 8.02 -12.40
N LEU A 44 5.86 7.30 -12.10
CA LEU A 44 7.14 7.93 -11.79
C LEU A 44 8.17 7.74 -12.89
N LYS A 45 7.87 6.89 -13.86
CA LYS A 45 8.74 6.63 -15.00
C LYS A 45 10.12 6.18 -14.59
N LYS A 46 10.17 5.35 -13.55
CA LYS A 46 11.43 4.86 -13.04
C LYS A 46 11.84 3.50 -13.57
N GLY A 47 11.01 2.88 -14.41
CA GLY A 47 11.33 1.56 -14.93
C GLY A 47 10.90 0.46 -13.97
N LEU A 48 10.91 -0.78 -14.46
CA LEU A 48 10.43 -1.89 -13.68
C LEU A 48 11.47 -2.44 -12.70
N GLY A 49 12.71 -2.02 -12.84
CA GLY A 49 13.75 -2.48 -11.91
C GLY A 49 13.96 -1.57 -10.72
N VAL A 50 13.07 -0.64 -10.48
CA VAL A 50 13.24 0.30 -9.39
C VAL A 50 13.10 -0.40 -8.04
N ASP A 51 13.89 0.04 -7.08
CA ASP A 51 13.79 -0.48 -5.72
C ASP A 51 12.72 0.33 -5.00
N LEU A 52 11.61 -0.31 -4.71
CA LEU A 52 10.49 0.38 -4.10
C LEU A 52 10.82 0.95 -2.73
N GLN A 53 11.77 0.36 -2.03
CA GLN A 53 12.12 0.84 -0.70
C GLN A 53 12.94 2.13 -0.77
N LEU A 54 13.52 2.42 -1.91
CA LEU A 54 14.33 3.61 -2.06
C LEU A 54 13.55 4.82 -2.56
N LEU A 55 12.27 4.64 -2.82
CA LEU A 55 11.45 5.76 -3.26
C LEU A 55 11.26 6.75 -2.11
N SER A 56 11.03 8.00 -2.45
CA SER A 56 10.76 8.99 -1.43
C SER A 56 9.40 8.73 -0.80
N ASN A 57 9.15 9.29 0.36
CA ASN A 57 7.87 9.11 1.02
C ASN A 57 6.72 9.66 0.16
N ARG A 58 6.96 10.72 -0.55
CA ARG A 58 5.94 11.28 -1.43
C ARG A 58 5.64 10.32 -2.57
N GLU A 59 6.67 9.74 -3.15
CA GLU A 59 6.48 8.78 -4.23
C GLU A 59 5.74 7.54 -3.73
N LYS A 60 6.10 7.06 -2.56
CA LYS A 60 5.40 5.91 -1.99
C LYS A 60 3.93 6.25 -1.75
N THR A 61 3.66 7.45 -1.28
CA THR A 61 2.29 7.87 -1.04
C THR A 61 1.48 7.90 -2.34
N LEU A 62 2.10 8.37 -3.41
CA LEU A 62 1.42 8.38 -4.70
C LEU A 62 1.06 6.97 -5.15
N LEU A 63 1.97 6.03 -4.98
CA LEU A 63 1.71 4.66 -5.37
C LEU A 63 0.61 4.04 -4.53
N ILE A 64 0.67 4.27 -3.23
CA ILE A 64 -0.33 3.72 -2.34
C ILE A 64 -1.70 4.28 -2.69
N ASP A 65 -1.78 5.58 -2.90
CA ASP A 65 -3.04 6.22 -3.23
C ASP A 65 -3.63 5.64 -4.51
N ALA A 66 -2.79 5.33 -5.47
CA ALA A 66 -3.24 4.78 -6.73
C ALA A 66 -3.73 3.35 -6.61
N LEU A 67 -3.27 2.61 -5.61
CA LEU A 67 -3.60 1.20 -5.47
C LEU A 67 -4.55 0.88 -4.33
N THR A 68 -5.05 1.88 -3.62
CA THR A 68 -5.94 1.61 -2.49
C THR A 68 -7.26 1.02 -2.91
N GLU A 69 -7.61 1.11 -4.17
CA GLU A 69 -8.85 0.50 -4.65
C GLU A 69 -8.73 -1.01 -4.75
N HIS A 70 -7.52 -1.51 -4.90
CA HIS A 70 -7.31 -2.93 -5.11
C HIS A 70 -6.71 -3.62 -3.90
N TYR A 71 -6.02 -2.90 -3.06
CA TYR A 71 -5.33 -3.48 -1.92
C TYR A 71 -5.62 -2.64 -0.67
N GLY A 72 -5.56 -3.28 0.48
CA GLY A 72 -5.79 -2.58 1.73
C GLY A 72 -4.67 -1.63 2.07
N LEU A 73 -4.98 -0.53 2.70
CA LEU A 73 -3.97 0.44 3.09
C LEU A 73 -2.87 -0.15 3.98
N PRO A 74 -3.20 -0.93 5.01
CA PRO A 74 -2.11 -1.48 5.83
C PRO A 74 -1.17 -2.36 5.04
N GLU A 75 -1.70 -3.10 4.08
CA GLU A 75 -0.89 -3.97 3.25
C GLU A 75 0.07 -3.17 2.39
N LEU A 76 -0.41 -2.10 1.80
CA LEU A 76 0.42 -1.24 0.97
C LEU A 76 1.49 -0.52 1.79
N LEU A 77 1.12 -0.05 2.97
CA LEU A 77 2.07 0.61 3.84
C LEU A 77 3.19 -0.32 4.26
N ALA A 78 2.82 -1.55 4.58
CA ALA A 78 3.82 -2.53 4.99
C ALA A 78 4.74 -2.87 3.82
N GLN A 79 4.18 -3.02 2.64
CA GLN A 79 4.97 -3.39 1.48
C GLN A 79 6.00 -2.32 1.13
N LEU A 80 5.66 -1.08 1.31
CA LEU A 80 6.58 0.01 1.01
C LEU A 80 7.33 0.51 2.23
N SER A 81 7.11 -0.08 3.36
CA SER A 81 7.75 0.29 4.63
C SER A 81 7.53 1.77 4.93
N LEU A 82 6.31 2.22 4.72
CA LEU A 82 5.95 3.61 4.97
C LEU A 82 5.07 3.70 6.20
N ALA A 83 5.38 4.62 7.09
CA ALA A 83 4.59 4.79 8.29
C ALA A 83 3.23 5.41 7.93
N ARG A 84 2.20 5.00 8.66
CA ARG A 84 0.86 5.50 8.40
C ARG A 84 0.79 7.01 8.53
N SER A 85 1.47 7.55 9.53
CA SER A 85 1.48 9.00 9.74
C SER A 85 2.13 9.70 8.57
N SER A 86 3.19 9.13 8.02
CA SER A 86 3.86 9.72 6.87
C SER A 86 2.95 9.71 5.65
N TYR A 87 2.22 8.60 5.46
CA TYR A 87 1.31 8.51 4.35
C TYR A 87 0.23 9.60 4.43
N PHE A 88 -0.41 9.73 5.58
CA PHE A 88 -1.47 10.73 5.71
C PHE A 88 -0.92 12.14 5.64
N TYR A 89 0.27 12.35 6.15
CA TYR A 89 0.90 13.66 6.06
C TYR A 89 1.11 14.06 4.61
N HIS A 90 1.71 13.19 3.82
CA HIS A 90 2.00 13.52 2.42
C HIS A 90 0.73 13.57 1.59
N ARG A 91 -0.23 12.73 1.89
CA ARG A 91 -1.49 12.75 1.16
C ARG A 91 -2.20 14.07 1.40
N ALA A 92 -2.21 14.53 2.65
CA ALA A 92 -2.84 15.80 2.98
C ALA A 92 -2.14 16.96 2.28
N ARG A 93 -0.81 16.92 2.24
CA ARG A 93 -0.07 17.98 1.59
C ARG A 93 -0.34 18.01 0.10
N MET A 94 -0.45 16.86 -0.53
CA MET A 94 -0.74 16.82 -1.96
C MET A 94 -2.13 17.34 -2.24
N ALA A 95 -3.10 17.00 -1.38
CA ALA A 95 -4.46 17.48 -1.56
C ALA A 95 -4.54 18.99 -1.36
N VAL A 96 -3.84 19.48 -0.35
CA VAL A 96 -3.82 20.91 -0.10
C VAL A 96 -3.14 21.63 -1.26
N GLY A 97 -2.08 21.05 -1.78
CA GLY A 97 -1.38 21.64 -2.91
C GLY A 97 -2.28 21.81 -4.10
N ASP A 98 -3.08 20.77 -4.41
CA ASP A 98 -3.99 20.87 -5.53
C ASP A 98 -5.03 21.96 -5.29
N LYS A 99 -5.60 21.99 -4.11
CA LYS A 99 -6.58 22.99 -3.81
C LYS A 99 -5.97 24.37 -3.80
N TYR A 100 -4.78 24.47 -3.26
CA TYR A 100 -4.12 25.73 -3.17
C TYR A 100 -3.89 26.30 -4.55
N LEU A 101 -3.47 25.48 -5.49
CA LEU A 101 -3.25 25.95 -6.83
C LEU A 101 -4.52 26.42 -7.49
N SER A 102 -5.64 25.82 -7.15
CA SER A 102 -6.89 26.22 -7.78
C SER A 102 -7.57 27.38 -7.09
N VAL A 103 -7.40 27.54 -5.78
CA VAL A 103 -8.11 28.62 -5.10
C VAL A 103 -7.29 29.36 -4.10
N ARG A 104 -6.01 29.34 -4.26
CA ARG A 104 -5.16 29.89 -3.23
C ARG A 104 -5.42 31.34 -2.88
N GLN A 105 -5.88 32.12 -3.80
CA GLN A 105 -6.09 33.51 -3.48
C GLN A 105 -7.19 33.72 -2.50
N SER A 106 -8.12 32.81 -2.43
CA SER A 106 -9.28 33.08 -1.61
C SER A 106 -9.25 32.41 -0.27
N ILE A 107 -8.47 31.38 -0.09
CA ILE A 107 -8.58 30.69 1.14
C ILE A 107 -7.33 30.50 1.94
N THR A 108 -6.26 31.02 1.49
CA THR A 108 -5.02 30.85 2.22
C THR A 108 -5.14 31.24 3.65
N ASP A 109 -5.78 32.34 3.91
CA ASP A 109 -5.90 32.80 5.26
C ASP A 109 -6.65 31.85 6.13
N ILE A 110 -7.72 31.33 5.62
CA ILE A 110 -8.53 30.44 6.41
C ILE A 110 -7.74 29.22 6.77
N PHE A 111 -7.02 28.72 5.83
CA PHE A 111 -6.25 27.55 6.08
C PHE A 111 -5.25 27.79 7.16
N GLU A 112 -4.54 28.87 7.12
CA GLU A 112 -3.56 29.12 8.11
C GLU A 112 -4.13 29.29 9.46
N SER A 113 -5.27 29.91 9.56
CA SER A 113 -5.82 30.12 10.86
C SER A 113 -6.24 28.84 11.49
N ASN A 114 -6.60 27.82 10.70
CA ASN A 114 -6.99 26.63 11.30
C ASN A 114 -5.93 25.74 11.47
N HIS A 115 -4.92 25.88 10.74
CA HIS A 115 -4.02 24.94 10.60
C HIS A 115 -3.37 24.57 11.75
N ARG A 116 -3.14 25.46 12.51
CA ARG A 116 -2.43 25.14 13.50
C ARG A 116 -3.09 24.15 14.18
N CYS A 117 -4.28 24.06 14.07
CA CYS A 117 -4.92 23.16 14.80
C CYS A 117 -4.67 21.86 14.47
N TYR A 118 -4.49 21.54 13.37
CA TYR A 118 -4.37 20.26 13.15
C TYR A 118 -3.10 20.09 12.74
N GLY A 119 -2.49 20.97 12.75
CA GLY A 119 -1.08 20.88 12.56
C GLY A 119 -0.93 19.97 11.90
#